data_9bf8cb24ea0bb4951f692006a33c28f6
#
_entry.id   9bf8cb24ea0bb4951f692006a33c28f6
#
_cell.length_a   1.000
_cell.length_b   1.000
_cell.length_c   1.000
_cell.angle_alpha   90.00
_cell.angle_beta   90.00
_cell.angle_gamma   90.00
#
_symmetry.space_group_name_H-M   'P 1'
#
loop_
_entity.id
_entity.type
_entity.pdbx_description
1 polymer ?
#
loop_
_entity_poly.entity_id
_entity_poly.type
_entity_poly.pdbx_seq_one_letter_code
_entity_poly.pdbx_strand_id
1 'polypeptide(L)'
;ITNEAFGPYTVHWAYDTYSLSKGTATAAVKAGGDTWFFITADYAFGHDLEKDASHFVEANGGKVLGRARHPLNTPDFSSFLLQAQTAGAKVVGLANAGADMITAVKQSSEFGLTKSGQKLAVLLGYISDVESLGLPVAKGLLLTEPFYWDRTPETRAWSQRFFEKFKRMPTAAQASVYSSMTHYLKAVKQAGSTDSAAVMKIMKETPVKDFVADNGVVREDGRMVHDMYLCQVKAPEESKGKW
;
A
#
# COMPACT_ATOMS: atom_id res chain seq x y z
N ILE A 1 -1.36 -11.83 10.54
CA ILE A 1 -2.00 -12.98 9.87
C ILE A 1 -0.93 -13.99 9.44
N THR A 2 0.16 -13.55 8.87
CA THR A 2 1.37 -14.35 8.64
C THR A 2 2.35 -14.24 9.81
N ASN A 3 3.53 -14.86 9.72
CA ASN A 3 4.51 -14.96 10.80
C ASN A 3 3.93 -15.68 12.06
N GLU A 4 3.90 -15.01 13.20
CA GLU A 4 3.52 -15.60 14.49
C GLU A 4 2.06 -16.10 14.56
N ALA A 5 1.15 -15.49 13.76
CA ALA A 5 -0.26 -15.86 13.73
C ALA A 5 -0.65 -16.75 12.53
N PHE A 6 0.35 -17.36 11.89
CA PHE A 6 0.13 -18.23 10.74
C PHE A 6 -0.61 -19.51 11.13
N GLY A 7 -1.62 -19.87 10.35
CA GLY A 7 -2.32 -21.14 10.41
C GLY A 7 -2.18 -21.94 9.11
N PRO A 8 -2.29 -23.28 9.15
CA PRO A 8 -2.01 -24.14 7.99
C PRO A 8 -2.91 -23.88 6.78
N TYR A 9 -4.05 -23.24 7.00
CA TYR A 9 -5.04 -22.90 5.96
C TYR A 9 -5.23 -21.40 5.77
N THR A 10 -4.26 -20.60 6.21
CA THR A 10 -4.27 -19.14 6.05
C THR A 10 -3.41 -18.73 4.86
N VAL A 11 -3.94 -17.87 4.01
CA VAL A 11 -3.17 -17.24 2.93
C VAL A 11 -3.31 -15.72 3.02
N HIS A 12 -2.19 -15.03 2.99
CA HIS A 12 -2.11 -13.58 2.97
C HIS A 12 -1.73 -13.10 1.57
N TRP A 13 -2.70 -12.55 0.82
CA TRP A 13 -2.56 -12.38 -0.63
C TRP A 13 -2.02 -11.04 -1.07
N ALA A 14 -2.71 -9.95 -0.76
CA ALA A 14 -2.51 -8.68 -1.45
C ALA A 14 -1.17 -8.00 -1.15
N TYR A 15 -0.99 -7.58 0.10
CA TYR A 15 0.19 -6.85 0.59
C TYR A 15 0.38 -7.11 2.08
N ASP A 16 1.53 -6.73 2.60
CA ASP A 16 1.83 -6.68 4.02
C ASP A 16 2.59 -5.40 4.36
N THR A 17 2.73 -5.11 5.65
CA THR A 17 3.44 -3.92 6.11
C THR A 17 4.89 -3.89 5.66
N TYR A 18 5.53 -5.06 5.58
CA TYR A 18 6.89 -5.23 5.10
C TYR A 18 7.06 -4.79 3.64
N SER A 19 6.23 -5.31 2.72
CA SER A 19 6.35 -5.01 1.29
C SER A 19 6.01 -3.56 0.96
N LEU A 20 4.98 -2.99 1.60
CA LEU A 20 4.61 -1.59 1.48
C LEU A 20 5.73 -0.66 1.94
N SER A 21 6.28 -0.93 3.13
CA SER A 21 7.35 -0.14 3.73
C SER A 21 8.65 -0.24 2.94
N LYS A 22 9.02 -1.45 2.52
CA LYS A 22 10.25 -1.68 1.73
C LYS A 22 10.28 -0.85 0.44
N GLY A 23 9.19 -0.89 -0.32
CA GLY A 23 9.11 -0.15 -1.59
C GLY A 23 9.21 1.36 -1.37
N THR A 24 8.31 1.91 -0.55
CA THR A 24 8.20 3.36 -0.34
C THR A 24 9.40 3.94 0.41
N ALA A 25 9.82 3.34 1.52
CA ALA A 25 10.92 3.88 2.33
C ALA A 25 12.27 3.79 1.60
N THR A 26 12.58 2.64 0.99
CA THR A 26 13.83 2.47 0.24
C THR A 26 13.94 3.48 -0.91
N ALA A 27 12.87 3.69 -1.66
CA ALA A 27 12.89 4.62 -2.78
C ALA A 27 13.01 6.08 -2.31
N ALA A 28 12.30 6.47 -1.28
CA ALA A 28 12.35 7.83 -0.75
C ALA A 28 13.74 8.17 -0.17
N VAL A 29 14.38 7.24 0.56
CA VAL A 29 15.75 7.45 1.07
C VAL A 29 16.74 7.58 -0.08
N LYS A 30 16.70 6.69 -1.09
CA LYS A 30 17.54 6.76 -2.28
C LYS A 30 17.35 8.04 -3.10
N ALA A 31 16.18 8.64 -3.04
CA ALA A 31 15.88 9.94 -3.66
C ALA A 31 16.25 11.16 -2.77
N GLY A 32 17.07 10.94 -1.72
CA GLY A 32 17.59 12.00 -0.84
C GLY A 32 16.71 12.31 0.38
N GLY A 33 15.62 11.58 0.59
CA GLY A 33 14.76 11.65 1.78
C GLY A 33 15.35 10.84 2.94
N ASP A 34 16.49 11.23 3.45
CA ASP A 34 17.27 10.47 4.44
C ASP A 34 16.86 10.71 5.90
N THR A 35 15.96 11.67 6.16
CA THR A 35 15.42 11.94 7.50
C THR A 35 13.91 11.85 7.50
N TRP A 36 13.37 11.12 8.48
CA TRP A 36 11.95 10.77 8.55
C TRP A 36 11.31 11.16 9.88
N PHE A 37 10.06 11.56 9.81
CA PHE A 37 9.16 11.65 10.95
C PHE A 37 7.88 10.87 10.62
N PHE A 38 7.37 10.07 11.57
CA PHE A 38 6.16 9.29 11.34
C PHE A 38 4.93 9.91 12.00
N ILE A 39 3.80 9.91 11.28
CA ILE A 39 2.46 10.13 11.84
C ILE A 39 1.73 8.78 11.73
N THR A 40 1.46 8.17 12.90
CA THR A 40 1.11 6.76 13.01
C THR A 40 -0.23 6.58 13.68
N ALA A 41 -1.12 5.80 13.06
CA ALA A 41 -2.36 5.38 13.70
C ALA A 41 -2.07 4.45 14.88
N ASP A 42 -2.61 4.79 16.06
CA ASP A 42 -2.29 4.12 17.33
C ASP A 42 -3.01 2.78 17.50
N TYR A 43 -2.67 1.82 16.63
CA TYR A 43 -3.10 0.42 16.72
C TYR A 43 -2.10 -0.49 16.01
N ALA A 44 -2.25 -1.82 16.13
CA ALA A 44 -1.28 -2.81 15.68
C ALA A 44 -0.78 -2.62 14.26
N PHE A 45 -1.68 -2.38 13.29
CA PHE A 45 -1.29 -2.15 11.89
C PHE A 45 -0.41 -0.92 11.71
N GLY A 46 -0.77 0.21 12.33
CA GLY A 46 0.02 1.43 12.25
C GLY A 46 1.40 1.26 12.87
N HIS A 47 1.48 0.58 14.02
CA HIS A 47 2.75 0.28 14.70
C HIS A 47 3.65 -0.63 13.85
N ASP A 48 3.10 -1.69 13.25
CA ASP A 48 3.86 -2.59 12.38
C ASP A 48 4.36 -1.86 11.12
N LEU A 49 3.51 -1.02 10.54
CA LEU A 49 3.87 -0.23 9.36
C LEU A 49 4.99 0.78 9.66
N GLU A 50 4.90 1.48 10.81
CA GLU A 50 5.96 2.40 11.31
C GLU A 50 7.26 1.63 11.57
N LYS A 51 7.19 0.47 12.23
CA LYS A 51 8.33 -0.39 12.55
C LYS A 51 9.05 -0.85 11.28
N ASP A 52 8.30 -1.40 10.33
CA ASP A 52 8.85 -1.90 9.07
C ASP A 52 9.46 -0.75 8.24
N ALA A 53 8.76 0.40 8.14
CA ALA A 53 9.28 1.55 7.43
C ALA A 53 10.55 2.12 8.09
N SER A 54 10.59 2.22 9.42
CA SER A 54 11.79 2.65 10.17
C SER A 54 12.98 1.74 9.88
N HIS A 55 12.76 0.41 9.88
CA HIS A 55 13.80 -0.55 9.52
C HIS A 55 14.37 -0.28 8.12
N PHE A 56 13.53 -0.05 7.11
CA PHE A 56 14.02 0.21 5.75
C PHE A 56 14.64 1.60 5.58
N VAL A 57 14.18 2.61 6.31
CA VAL A 57 14.83 3.91 6.38
C VAL A 57 16.26 3.76 6.87
N GLU A 58 16.45 3.11 8.01
CA GLU A 58 17.77 2.91 8.65
C GLU A 58 18.68 1.98 7.83
N ALA A 59 18.14 0.88 7.29
CA ALA A 59 18.88 -0.06 6.44
C ALA A 59 19.40 0.58 5.13
N ASN A 60 18.79 1.68 4.68
CA ASN A 60 19.25 2.44 3.51
C ASN A 60 20.05 3.71 3.90
N GLY A 61 20.48 3.83 5.16
CA GLY A 61 21.32 4.94 5.63
C GLY A 61 20.57 6.20 6.03
N GLY A 62 19.23 6.13 6.13
CA GLY A 62 18.43 7.23 6.64
C GLY A 62 18.30 7.21 8.16
N LYS A 63 17.59 8.20 8.72
CA LYS A 63 17.39 8.38 10.14
C LYS A 63 15.93 8.74 10.45
N VAL A 64 15.35 8.13 11.48
CA VAL A 64 14.06 8.51 12.05
C VAL A 64 14.28 9.55 13.13
N LEU A 65 13.74 10.74 12.93
CA LEU A 65 13.89 11.88 13.87
C LEU A 65 12.82 11.88 14.96
N GLY A 66 11.68 11.24 14.72
CA GLY A 66 10.60 11.18 15.69
C GLY A 66 9.33 10.57 15.12
N ARG A 67 8.32 10.54 15.97
CA ARG A 67 7.00 9.99 15.65
C ARG A 67 5.91 10.63 16.50
N ALA A 68 4.71 10.71 15.95
CA ALA A 68 3.50 11.11 16.65
C ALA A 68 2.39 10.10 16.37
N ARG A 69 1.70 9.64 17.41
CA ARG A 69 0.63 8.65 17.31
C ARG A 69 -0.73 9.30 17.47
N HIS A 70 -1.67 8.95 16.62
CA HIS A 70 -3.03 9.48 16.63
C HIS A 70 -4.05 8.36 16.79
N PRO A 71 -5.18 8.61 17.49
CA PRO A 71 -6.31 7.66 17.54
C PRO A 71 -6.91 7.44 16.16
N LEU A 72 -7.60 6.31 15.98
CA LEU A 72 -8.39 6.08 14.77
C LEU A 72 -9.52 7.11 14.65
N ASN A 73 -9.83 7.47 13.40
CA ASN A 73 -10.84 8.48 13.06
C ASN A 73 -10.50 9.88 13.62
N THR A 74 -9.25 10.26 13.57
CA THR A 74 -8.78 11.59 13.97
C THR A 74 -9.31 12.66 12.99
N PRO A 75 -10.11 13.63 13.46
CA PRO A 75 -10.66 14.66 12.57
C PRO A 75 -9.69 15.82 12.33
N ASP A 76 -8.71 16.03 13.24
CA ASP A 76 -7.76 17.13 13.22
C ASP A 76 -6.34 16.65 13.43
N PHE A 77 -5.51 16.83 12.41
CA PHE A 77 -4.09 16.45 12.40
C PHE A 77 -3.15 17.62 12.70
N SER A 78 -3.64 18.82 12.99
CA SER A 78 -2.83 20.04 13.14
C SER A 78 -1.68 19.88 14.13
N SER A 79 -1.92 19.28 15.31
CA SER A 79 -0.89 19.05 16.31
C SER A 79 0.18 18.04 15.89
N PHE A 80 -0.21 17.02 15.14
CA PHE A 80 0.71 16.00 14.62
C PHE A 80 1.56 16.56 13.48
N LEU A 81 0.95 17.37 12.60
CA LEU A 81 1.62 18.06 11.51
C LEU A 81 2.61 19.11 12.02
N LEU A 82 2.26 19.84 13.07
CA LEU A 82 3.18 20.79 13.72
C LEU A 82 4.41 20.08 14.29
N GLN A 83 4.23 18.93 14.94
CA GLN A 83 5.34 18.11 15.42
C GLN A 83 6.25 17.65 14.26
N ALA A 84 5.66 17.17 13.17
CA ALA A 84 6.40 16.74 11.98
C ALA A 84 7.16 17.91 11.33
N GLN A 85 6.56 19.10 11.27
CA GLN A 85 7.19 20.31 10.75
C GLN A 85 8.37 20.74 11.63
N THR A 86 8.16 20.77 12.95
CA THR A 86 9.18 21.16 13.94
C THR A 86 10.37 20.21 13.96
N ALA A 87 10.14 18.92 13.70
CA ALA A 87 11.21 17.93 13.62
C ALA A 87 12.14 18.15 12.43
N GLY A 88 11.72 18.89 11.40
CA GLY A 88 12.53 19.23 10.24
C GLY A 88 12.94 18.04 9.37
N ALA A 89 12.22 16.92 9.45
CA ALA A 89 12.47 15.74 8.63
C ALA A 89 12.19 16.04 7.15
N LYS A 90 12.99 15.49 6.24
CA LYS A 90 12.75 15.62 4.80
C LYS A 90 11.50 14.87 4.34
N VAL A 91 11.15 13.79 5.03
CA VAL A 91 10.00 12.95 4.71
C VAL A 91 9.11 12.78 5.94
N VAL A 92 7.82 12.97 5.75
CA VAL A 92 6.79 12.60 6.74
C VAL A 92 6.12 11.32 6.25
N GLY A 93 6.37 10.22 6.96
CA GLY A 93 5.79 8.92 6.70
C GLY A 93 4.42 8.80 7.34
N LEU A 94 3.39 8.58 6.53
CA LEU A 94 2.02 8.36 7.01
C LEU A 94 1.79 6.86 7.22
N ALA A 95 1.95 6.42 8.47
CA ALA A 95 1.69 5.03 8.90
C ALA A 95 0.23 4.88 9.36
N ASN A 96 -0.69 5.23 8.48
CA ASN A 96 -2.13 5.16 8.62
C ASN A 96 -2.78 4.82 7.27
N ALA A 97 -4.10 4.78 7.18
CA ALA A 97 -4.81 4.41 5.97
C ALA A 97 -6.22 5.03 5.93
N GLY A 98 -6.87 4.94 4.76
CA GLY A 98 -8.27 5.32 4.57
C GLY A 98 -8.56 6.78 4.95
N ALA A 99 -9.62 7.03 5.71
CA ALA A 99 -10.05 8.39 6.06
C ALA A 99 -8.99 9.18 6.82
N ASP A 100 -8.26 8.55 7.74
CA ASP A 100 -7.18 9.20 8.50
C ASP A 100 -6.04 9.65 7.58
N MET A 101 -5.63 8.81 6.63
CA MET A 101 -4.62 9.15 5.63
C MET A 101 -5.09 10.30 4.74
N ILE A 102 -6.32 10.23 4.22
CA ILE A 102 -6.90 11.28 3.37
C ILE A 102 -6.95 12.61 4.12
N THR A 103 -7.40 12.60 5.38
CA THR A 103 -7.48 13.81 6.23
C THR A 103 -6.08 14.37 6.49
N ALA A 104 -5.12 13.52 6.86
CA ALA A 104 -3.74 13.94 7.09
C ALA A 104 -3.10 14.58 5.84
N VAL A 105 -3.31 14.02 4.65
CA VAL A 105 -2.81 14.58 3.39
C VAL A 105 -3.46 15.92 3.07
N LYS A 106 -4.79 16.04 3.20
CA LYS A 106 -5.51 17.31 2.97
C LYS A 106 -4.99 18.41 3.89
N GLN A 107 -4.97 18.13 5.19
CA GLN A 107 -4.50 19.10 6.18
C GLN A 107 -3.00 19.42 6.04
N SER A 108 -2.17 18.47 5.62
CA SER A 108 -0.76 18.74 5.28
C SER A 108 -0.63 19.76 4.15
N SER A 109 -1.49 19.69 3.15
CA SER A 109 -1.52 20.65 2.05
C SER A 109 -1.97 22.04 2.51
N GLU A 110 -3.01 22.12 3.33
CA GLU A 110 -3.53 23.35 3.94
C GLU A 110 -2.49 23.99 4.88
N PHE A 111 -1.82 23.18 5.69
CA PHE A 111 -0.77 23.57 6.61
C PHE A 111 0.52 24.04 5.90
N GLY A 112 0.62 23.76 4.59
CA GLY A 112 1.78 24.14 3.80
C GLY A 112 3.02 23.27 4.05
N LEU A 113 2.88 22.06 4.59
CA LEU A 113 3.98 21.17 4.93
C LEU A 113 4.88 20.88 3.72
N THR A 114 4.28 20.59 2.58
CA THR A 114 5.02 20.32 1.33
C THR A 114 5.66 21.58 0.75
N LYS A 115 5.11 22.78 1.02
CA LYS A 115 5.72 24.06 0.61
C LYS A 115 6.99 24.38 1.41
N SER A 116 7.12 23.86 2.62
CA SER A 116 8.33 23.98 3.44
C SER A 116 9.46 23.01 3.04
N GLY A 117 9.25 22.21 1.97
CA GLY A 117 10.25 21.29 1.43
C GLY A 117 10.13 19.86 1.96
N GLN A 118 9.22 19.57 2.87
CA GLN A 118 8.96 18.22 3.36
C GLN A 118 8.13 17.42 2.33
N LYS A 119 8.45 16.15 2.13
CA LYS A 119 7.71 15.22 1.26
C LYS A 119 6.80 14.33 2.09
N LEU A 120 5.64 13.97 1.56
CA LEU A 120 4.77 12.96 2.16
C LEU A 120 5.01 11.59 1.51
N ALA A 121 5.21 10.58 2.35
CA ALA A 121 5.26 9.18 1.95
C ALA A 121 4.05 8.45 2.53
N VAL A 122 3.13 8.02 1.66
CA VAL A 122 1.94 7.27 2.04
C VAL A 122 2.30 5.79 2.06
N LEU A 123 2.28 5.17 3.23
CA LEU A 123 2.66 3.77 3.38
C LEU A 123 1.54 2.80 3.00
N LEU A 124 0.28 3.24 3.06
CA LEU A 124 -0.85 2.53 2.45
C LEU A 124 -1.86 3.52 1.89
N GLY A 125 -2.02 3.52 0.59
CA GLY A 125 -3.01 4.32 -0.13
C GLY A 125 -3.39 3.63 -1.45
N TYR A 126 -4.53 4.00 -1.99
CA TYR A 126 -5.10 3.44 -3.20
C TYR A 126 -5.46 4.53 -4.21
N ILE A 127 -5.65 4.12 -5.47
CA ILE A 127 -6.11 5.05 -6.52
C ILE A 127 -7.44 5.74 -6.16
N SER A 128 -8.32 5.09 -5.41
CA SER A 128 -9.56 5.68 -4.89
C SER A 128 -9.32 6.83 -3.92
N ASP A 129 -8.24 6.74 -3.14
CA ASP A 129 -7.86 7.79 -2.18
C ASP A 129 -7.27 8.98 -2.93
N VAL A 130 -6.42 8.71 -3.94
CA VAL A 130 -5.90 9.74 -4.85
C VAL A 130 -7.03 10.47 -5.58
N GLU A 131 -8.03 9.74 -6.04
CA GLU A 131 -9.23 10.32 -6.67
C GLU A 131 -10.03 11.21 -5.71
N SER A 132 -10.19 10.75 -4.47
CA SER A 132 -10.88 11.50 -3.39
C SER A 132 -10.13 12.78 -2.99
N LEU A 133 -8.80 12.74 -3.00
CA LEU A 133 -7.94 13.90 -2.72
C LEU A 133 -7.94 14.91 -3.87
N GLY A 134 -8.01 14.42 -5.09
CA GLY A 134 -7.75 15.17 -6.30
C GLY A 134 -6.26 15.41 -6.55
N LEU A 135 -5.87 15.45 -7.83
CA LEU A 135 -4.46 15.58 -8.23
C LEU A 135 -3.75 16.83 -7.68
N PRO A 136 -4.40 18.02 -7.55
CA PRO A 136 -3.72 19.19 -6.99
C PRO A 136 -3.19 18.97 -5.56
N VAL A 137 -3.89 18.16 -4.74
CA VAL A 137 -3.53 17.84 -3.37
C VAL A 137 -2.61 16.61 -3.32
N ALA A 138 -2.89 15.60 -4.14
CA ALA A 138 -2.21 14.31 -4.10
C ALA A 138 -0.91 14.27 -4.91
N LYS A 139 -0.62 15.23 -5.78
CA LYS A 139 0.56 15.22 -6.66
C LYS A 139 1.85 14.99 -5.87
N GLY A 140 2.70 14.12 -6.42
CA GLY A 140 4.00 13.82 -5.83
C GLY A 140 3.98 12.82 -4.66
N LEU A 141 2.81 12.41 -4.16
CA LEU A 141 2.72 11.35 -3.17
C LEU A 141 3.37 10.08 -3.70
N LEU A 142 4.21 9.46 -2.85
CA LEU A 142 4.82 8.16 -3.12
C LEU A 142 4.04 7.09 -2.36
N LEU A 143 3.77 5.98 -3.04
CA LEU A 143 3.12 4.81 -2.46
C LEU A 143 3.56 3.52 -3.18
N THR A 144 3.44 2.40 -2.51
CA THR A 144 3.76 1.08 -3.08
C THR A 144 2.50 0.26 -3.19
N GLU A 145 2.21 -0.25 -4.39
CA GLU A 145 1.01 -1.05 -4.67
C GLU A 145 1.33 -2.32 -5.47
N PRO A 146 0.58 -3.41 -5.28
CA PRO A 146 0.73 -4.63 -6.07
C PRO A 146 0.03 -4.57 -7.44
N PHE A 147 -0.84 -3.58 -7.65
CA PHE A 147 -1.67 -3.52 -8.85
C PHE A 147 -1.98 -2.07 -9.22
N TYR A 148 -1.91 -1.78 -10.53
CA TYR A 148 -2.44 -0.57 -11.13
C TYR A 148 -3.22 -0.92 -12.41
N TRP A 149 -4.39 -0.33 -12.56
CA TRP A 149 -5.34 -0.70 -13.61
C TRP A 149 -4.79 -0.53 -15.04
N ASP A 150 -3.92 0.44 -15.26
CA ASP A 150 -3.35 0.79 -16.58
C ASP A 150 -1.92 0.24 -16.79
N ARG A 151 -1.51 -0.80 -16.06
CA ARG A 151 -0.14 -1.31 -16.10
C ARG A 151 0.12 -2.17 -17.36
N THR A 152 -0.81 -3.04 -17.72
CA THR A 152 -0.71 -3.97 -18.85
C THR A 152 -2.03 -4.05 -19.61
N PRO A 153 -2.05 -4.62 -20.84
CA PRO A 153 -3.31 -4.89 -21.55
C PRO A 153 -4.29 -5.73 -20.71
N GLU A 154 -3.79 -6.72 -19.97
CA GLU A 154 -4.60 -7.62 -19.14
C GLU A 154 -5.22 -6.88 -17.94
N THR A 155 -4.44 -6.03 -17.25
CA THR A 155 -4.97 -5.20 -16.15
C THR A 155 -6.04 -4.25 -16.67
N ARG A 156 -5.84 -3.61 -17.83
CA ARG A 156 -6.85 -2.73 -18.46
C ARG A 156 -8.13 -3.49 -18.79
N ALA A 157 -8.02 -4.65 -19.45
CA ALA A 157 -9.18 -5.43 -19.85
C ALA A 157 -10.03 -5.87 -18.66
N TRP A 158 -9.40 -6.32 -17.56
CA TRP A 158 -10.12 -6.68 -16.35
C TRP A 158 -10.73 -5.44 -15.68
N SER A 159 -9.98 -4.35 -15.59
CA SER A 159 -10.43 -3.11 -14.95
C SER A 159 -11.58 -2.45 -15.71
N GLN A 160 -11.62 -2.57 -17.05
CA GLN A 160 -12.74 -2.08 -17.86
C GLN A 160 -14.04 -2.84 -17.50
N ARG A 161 -13.98 -4.17 -17.38
CA ARG A 161 -15.13 -4.98 -16.94
C ARG A 161 -15.61 -4.59 -15.53
N PHE A 162 -14.68 -4.28 -14.64
CA PHE A 162 -14.99 -3.79 -13.30
C PHE A 162 -15.67 -2.42 -13.36
N PHE A 163 -15.11 -1.50 -14.16
CA PHE A 163 -15.65 -0.14 -14.35
C PHE A 163 -17.06 -0.14 -14.94
N GLU A 164 -17.36 -1.02 -15.88
CA GLU A 164 -18.70 -1.17 -16.43
C GLU A 164 -19.76 -1.46 -15.37
N LYS A 165 -19.40 -2.22 -14.33
CA LYS A 165 -20.30 -2.58 -13.23
C LYS A 165 -20.34 -1.53 -12.13
N PHE A 166 -19.21 -0.99 -11.74
CA PHE A 166 -19.08 -0.17 -10.53
C PHE A 166 -18.87 1.31 -10.78
N LYS A 167 -18.66 1.73 -12.05
CA LYS A 167 -18.42 3.11 -12.50
C LYS A 167 -17.23 3.79 -11.81
N ARG A 168 -16.28 2.99 -11.33
CA ARG A 168 -15.00 3.41 -10.77
C ARG A 168 -13.92 2.39 -11.09
N MET A 169 -12.66 2.81 -11.12
CA MET A 169 -11.55 1.89 -11.31
C MET A 169 -11.33 1.03 -10.06
N PRO A 170 -10.92 -0.23 -10.24
CA PRO A 170 -10.59 -1.10 -9.11
C PRO A 170 -9.30 -0.66 -8.43
N THR A 171 -9.22 -0.88 -7.13
CA THR A 171 -7.99 -0.77 -6.35
C THR A 171 -7.24 -2.10 -6.34
N ALA A 172 -6.03 -2.09 -5.81
CA ALA A 172 -5.25 -3.29 -5.55
C ALA A 172 -6.00 -4.31 -4.66
N ALA A 173 -6.84 -3.85 -3.73
CA ALA A 173 -7.64 -4.72 -2.87
C ALA A 173 -8.63 -5.58 -3.68
N GLN A 174 -9.44 -4.95 -4.55
CA GLN A 174 -10.40 -5.70 -5.38
C GLN A 174 -9.70 -6.63 -6.37
N ALA A 175 -8.61 -6.17 -6.99
CA ALA A 175 -7.83 -7.00 -7.91
C ALA A 175 -7.26 -8.24 -7.21
N SER A 176 -6.71 -8.07 -6.01
CA SER A 176 -6.15 -9.16 -5.21
C SER A 176 -7.21 -10.16 -4.72
N VAL A 177 -8.40 -9.68 -4.33
CA VAL A 177 -9.52 -10.57 -3.99
C VAL A 177 -9.93 -11.41 -5.20
N TYR A 178 -10.04 -10.81 -6.39
CA TYR A 178 -10.34 -11.56 -7.60
C TYR A 178 -9.27 -12.61 -7.91
N SER A 179 -8.00 -12.24 -7.83
CA SER A 179 -6.86 -13.14 -8.03
C SER A 179 -6.89 -14.31 -7.05
N SER A 180 -7.01 -14.04 -5.74
CA SER A 180 -7.01 -15.07 -4.70
C SER A 180 -8.16 -16.06 -4.85
N MET A 181 -9.37 -15.56 -5.10
CA MET A 181 -10.54 -16.42 -5.33
C MET A 181 -10.41 -17.25 -6.59
N THR A 182 -9.86 -16.68 -7.66
CA THR A 182 -9.62 -17.40 -8.89
C THR A 182 -8.61 -18.53 -8.69
N HIS A 183 -7.51 -18.26 -7.97
CA HIS A 183 -6.51 -19.28 -7.66
C HIS A 183 -7.06 -20.39 -6.76
N TYR A 184 -7.81 -20.02 -5.72
CA TYR A 184 -8.49 -20.97 -4.85
C TYR A 184 -9.45 -21.88 -5.62
N LEU A 185 -10.31 -21.32 -6.47
CA LEU A 185 -11.28 -22.10 -7.26
C LEU A 185 -10.61 -23.03 -8.30
N LYS A 186 -9.48 -22.60 -8.87
CA LYS A 186 -8.65 -23.48 -9.72
C LYS A 186 -8.10 -24.65 -8.92
N ALA A 187 -7.61 -24.40 -7.69
CA ALA A 187 -7.10 -25.45 -6.80
C ALA A 187 -8.20 -26.43 -6.39
N VAL A 188 -9.39 -25.95 -6.04
CA VAL A 188 -10.57 -26.80 -5.75
C VAL A 188 -10.91 -27.69 -6.95
N LYS A 189 -10.95 -27.10 -8.14
CA LYS A 189 -11.22 -27.85 -9.38
C LYS A 189 -10.16 -28.94 -9.63
N GLN A 190 -8.90 -28.63 -9.41
CA GLN A 190 -7.79 -29.57 -9.60
C GLN A 190 -7.79 -30.67 -8.54
N ALA A 191 -8.13 -30.34 -7.28
CA ALA A 191 -8.27 -31.31 -6.21
C ALA A 191 -9.47 -32.26 -6.39
N GLY A 192 -10.49 -31.83 -7.15
CA GLY A 192 -11.78 -32.53 -7.21
C GLY A 192 -12.51 -32.58 -5.87
N SER A 193 -12.14 -31.72 -4.93
CA SER A 193 -12.60 -31.71 -3.53
C SER A 193 -12.49 -30.32 -2.93
N THR A 194 -13.28 -30.06 -1.88
CA THR A 194 -13.17 -28.87 -1.02
C THR A 194 -12.40 -29.15 0.28
N ASP A 195 -11.75 -30.31 0.40
CA ASP A 195 -10.90 -30.63 1.54
C ASP A 195 -9.77 -29.58 1.66
N SER A 196 -9.68 -28.96 2.84
CA SER A 196 -8.78 -27.81 3.04
C SER A 196 -7.31 -28.17 2.85
N ALA A 197 -6.89 -29.39 3.26
CA ALA A 197 -5.51 -29.82 3.13
C ALA A 197 -5.13 -30.06 1.67
N ALA A 198 -6.00 -30.76 0.91
CA ALA A 198 -5.79 -31.03 -0.51
C ALA A 198 -5.76 -29.74 -1.33
N VAL A 199 -6.69 -28.81 -1.09
CA VAL A 199 -6.74 -27.50 -1.78
C VAL A 199 -5.53 -26.65 -1.45
N MET A 200 -5.14 -26.53 -0.17
CA MET A 200 -4.00 -25.73 0.25
C MET A 200 -2.68 -26.24 -0.33
N LYS A 201 -2.51 -27.56 -0.40
CA LYS A 201 -1.35 -28.17 -1.06
C LYS A 201 -1.23 -27.69 -2.49
N ILE A 202 -2.30 -27.78 -3.27
CA ILE A 202 -2.32 -27.34 -4.67
C ILE A 202 -2.08 -25.85 -4.80
N MET A 203 -2.67 -25.02 -3.92
CA MET A 203 -2.46 -23.57 -3.92
C MET A 203 -0.99 -23.19 -3.71
N LYS A 204 -0.26 -23.92 -2.86
CA LYS A 204 1.17 -23.70 -2.60
C LYS A 204 2.07 -24.22 -3.73
N GLU A 205 1.73 -25.37 -4.31
CA GLU A 205 2.50 -26.01 -5.37
C GLU A 205 2.30 -25.35 -6.75
N THR A 206 1.20 -24.61 -6.94
CA THR A 206 0.86 -23.99 -8.22
C THR A 206 1.24 -22.51 -8.24
N PRO A 207 2.11 -22.06 -9.14
CA PRO A 207 2.40 -20.64 -9.31
C PRO A 207 1.15 -19.82 -9.66
N VAL A 208 1.03 -18.64 -9.06
CA VAL A 208 -0.05 -17.71 -9.38
C VAL A 208 0.32 -16.98 -10.67
N LYS A 209 -0.47 -17.19 -11.72
CA LYS A 209 -0.30 -16.53 -13.01
C LYS A 209 -1.63 -15.93 -13.46
N ASP A 210 -1.72 -14.62 -13.33
CA ASP A 210 -2.88 -13.84 -13.75
C ASP A 210 -2.49 -12.36 -13.97
N PHE A 211 -3.47 -11.47 -14.12
CA PHE A 211 -3.23 -10.06 -14.35
C PHE A 211 -2.66 -9.30 -13.14
N VAL A 212 -2.70 -9.89 -11.94
CA VAL A 212 -2.10 -9.31 -10.71
C VAL A 212 -0.63 -9.74 -10.58
N ALA A 213 -0.36 -11.04 -10.80
CA ALA A 213 0.97 -11.62 -10.64
C ALA A 213 1.31 -12.53 -11.83
N ASP A 214 2.50 -12.33 -12.42
CA ASP A 214 2.97 -13.19 -13.52
C ASP A 214 3.58 -14.51 -13.01
N ASN A 215 4.19 -14.49 -11.83
CA ASN A 215 4.78 -15.68 -11.21
C ASN A 215 4.73 -15.58 -9.67
N GLY A 216 3.52 -15.39 -9.14
CA GLY A 216 3.31 -15.33 -7.70
C GLY A 216 3.48 -16.71 -7.04
N VAL A 217 3.97 -16.74 -5.82
CA VAL A 217 4.20 -17.96 -5.04
C VAL A 217 3.55 -17.85 -3.67
N VAL A 218 2.73 -18.83 -3.32
CA VAL A 218 2.24 -18.98 -1.95
C VAL A 218 3.29 -19.75 -1.14
N ARG A 219 4.01 -19.03 -0.26
CA ARG A 219 5.05 -19.62 0.59
C ARG A 219 4.44 -20.53 1.66
N GLU A 220 5.32 -21.30 2.33
CA GLU A 220 4.92 -22.20 3.43
C GLU A 220 4.23 -21.46 4.58
N ASP A 221 4.64 -20.22 4.87
CA ASP A 221 4.03 -19.34 5.88
C ASP A 221 2.73 -18.68 5.42
N GLY A 222 2.18 -19.08 4.28
CA GLY A 222 0.93 -18.56 3.72
C GLY A 222 1.03 -17.19 3.04
N ARG A 223 2.21 -16.56 3.00
CA ARG A 223 2.36 -15.30 2.25
C ARG A 223 2.44 -15.55 0.75
N MET A 224 1.54 -14.97 -0.02
CA MET A 224 1.63 -14.92 -1.48
C MET A 224 2.60 -13.81 -1.88
N VAL A 225 3.77 -14.20 -2.39
CA VAL A 225 4.84 -13.29 -2.83
C VAL A 225 4.67 -12.99 -4.30
N HIS A 226 4.70 -11.72 -4.64
CA HIS A 226 4.59 -11.19 -6.01
C HIS A 226 5.27 -9.83 -6.11
N ASP A 227 5.36 -9.29 -7.31
CA ASP A 227 5.91 -7.96 -7.53
C ASP A 227 5.08 -6.87 -6.86
N MET A 228 5.78 -5.86 -6.35
CA MET A 228 5.22 -4.62 -5.85
C MET A 228 5.78 -3.46 -6.67
N TYR A 229 4.95 -2.47 -6.93
CA TYR A 229 5.30 -1.34 -7.79
C TYR A 229 5.33 -0.06 -6.98
N LEU A 230 6.45 0.67 -7.06
CA LEU A 230 6.51 2.04 -6.56
C LEU A 230 5.74 2.93 -7.53
N CYS A 231 4.79 3.68 -7.01
CA CYS A 231 3.99 4.64 -7.74
C CYS A 231 4.22 6.05 -7.22
N GLN A 232 4.18 7.02 -8.14
CA GLN A 232 4.13 8.43 -7.80
C GLN A 232 2.88 9.04 -8.42
N VAL A 233 2.13 9.80 -7.62
CA VAL A 233 0.95 10.49 -8.10
C VAL A 233 1.35 11.64 -9.03
N LYS A 234 0.80 11.63 -10.24
CA LYS A 234 1.03 12.63 -11.27
C LYS A 234 0.51 14.02 -10.87
N ALA A 235 1.15 15.04 -11.38
CA ALA A 235 0.59 16.39 -11.38
C ALA A 235 -0.62 16.48 -12.36
N PRO A 236 -1.54 17.44 -12.16
CA PRO A 236 -2.72 17.59 -13.03
C PRO A 236 -2.39 17.67 -14.52
N GLU A 237 -1.31 18.38 -14.86
CA GLU A 237 -0.84 18.58 -16.23
C GLU A 237 -0.24 17.33 -16.89
N GLU A 238 0.18 16.35 -16.09
CA GLU A 238 0.72 15.08 -16.55
C GLU A 238 -0.37 14.00 -16.73
N SER A 239 -1.52 14.20 -16.12
CA SER A 239 -2.59 13.21 -16.13
C SER A 239 -3.48 13.35 -17.36
N LYS A 240 -3.77 12.20 -18.02
CA LYS A 240 -4.65 12.14 -19.18
C LYS A 240 -6.12 11.90 -18.80
N GLY A 241 -6.46 11.83 -17.54
CA GLY A 241 -7.81 11.57 -17.06
C GLY A 241 -7.89 11.40 -15.54
N LYS A 242 -9.11 11.12 -15.07
CA LYS A 242 -9.45 11.05 -13.64
C LYS A 242 -8.69 9.95 -12.86
N TRP A 243 -8.32 8.87 -13.55
CA TRP A 243 -7.76 7.65 -12.95
C TRP A 243 -6.31 7.41 -13.36
#